data_cb40147c96680186dbc38dfb6f0038d5
#
_entry.id   cb40147c96680186dbc38dfb6f0038d5
#
_cell.length_a   1.000
_cell.length_b   1.000
_cell.length_c   1.000
_cell.angle_alpha   90.00
_cell.angle_beta   90.00
_cell.angle_gamma   90.00
#
_symmetry.space_group_name_H-M   'P 1'
#
loop_
_entity.id
_entity.type
_entity.pdbx_description
1 polymer ?
#
loop_
_entity_poly.entity_id
_entity_poly.type
_entity_poly.pdbx_seq_one_letter_code
_entity_poly.pdbx_strand_id
1 'polypeptide(L)'
;MSGETIEFFFSFRSPYSYLAAPRAFQLPENYEVDIRFRGVMPMAMRGQSVPSQKRIHTMFDTKREANRLGMPFGPVFDPIGDGAVRCLRVSELAVDQQLEKQFVLAASRAIWAEGVDVSSDEGLRPICIAAGLDWHACLQAISDPLIEARVEKNVEDLLELGQWGVPVFRFRDQLLWGQDRIEDLERLLDAAGLRR
;
A
#
# COMPACT_ATOMS: atom_id res chain seq x y z
N MET A 1 9.98 20.88 -12.16
CA MET A 1 11.22 20.24 -11.71
C MET A 1 10.81 18.86 -11.25
N SER A 2 11.34 17.78 -11.87
CA SER A 2 11.04 16.43 -11.39
C SER A 2 11.72 16.27 -10.04
N GLY A 3 10.97 16.27 -8.97
CA GLY A 3 11.45 15.96 -7.63
C GLY A 3 12.08 14.57 -7.57
N GLU A 4 12.88 14.33 -6.55
CA GLU A 4 13.37 12.99 -6.25
C GLU A 4 12.20 12.06 -5.96
N THR A 5 12.29 10.80 -6.37
CA THR A 5 11.17 9.85 -6.25
C THR A 5 11.48 8.80 -5.18
N ILE A 6 10.48 8.53 -4.33
CA ILE A 6 10.47 7.39 -3.41
C ILE A 6 9.51 6.35 -3.97
N GLU A 7 10.02 5.16 -4.29
CA GLU A 7 9.13 4.03 -4.61
C GLU A 7 8.61 3.41 -3.31
N PHE A 8 7.30 3.29 -3.21
CA PHE A 8 6.60 2.71 -2.06
C PHE A 8 5.89 1.43 -2.46
N PHE A 9 6.51 0.28 -2.18
CA PHE A 9 5.92 -1.04 -2.39
C PHE A 9 4.98 -1.39 -1.25
N PHE A 10 3.75 -1.72 -1.61
CA PHE A 10 2.61 -1.82 -0.71
C PHE A 10 1.75 -3.05 -1.04
N SER A 11 1.11 -3.65 -0.04
CA SER A 11 0.06 -4.64 -0.26
C SER A 11 -1.14 -4.37 0.65
N PHE A 12 -2.35 -4.42 0.10
CA PHE A 12 -3.59 -4.25 0.88
C PHE A 12 -3.78 -5.33 1.96
N ARG A 13 -3.13 -6.49 1.80
CA ARG A 13 -3.13 -7.57 2.80
C ARG A 13 -2.00 -7.45 3.84
N SER A 14 -1.21 -6.41 3.80
CA SER A 14 -0.15 -6.17 4.77
C SER A 14 -0.59 -5.16 5.82
N PRO A 15 -0.79 -5.56 7.09
CA PRO A 15 -1.14 -4.62 8.14
C PRO A 15 -0.03 -3.59 8.41
N TYR A 16 1.24 -3.96 8.19
CA TYR A 16 2.33 -3.00 8.29
C TYR A 16 2.34 -1.98 7.13
N SER A 17 1.87 -2.38 5.93
CA SER A 17 1.65 -1.42 4.84
C SER A 17 0.54 -0.42 5.19
N TYR A 18 -0.54 -0.89 5.83
CA TYR A 18 -1.59 -0.01 6.36
C TYR A 18 -1.03 1.03 7.33
N LEU A 19 -0.21 0.60 8.31
CA LEU A 19 0.40 1.50 9.28
C LEU A 19 1.38 2.50 8.65
N ALA A 20 2.05 2.11 7.56
CA ALA A 20 3.02 2.97 6.88
C ALA A 20 2.35 4.04 6.00
N ALA A 21 1.23 3.71 5.35
CA ALA A 21 0.66 4.52 4.28
C ALA A 21 0.39 6.00 4.64
N PRO A 22 -0.23 6.36 5.78
CA PRO A 22 -0.48 7.76 6.10
C PRO A 22 0.81 8.57 6.19
N ARG A 23 1.85 8.02 6.85
CA ARG A 23 3.14 8.70 7.01
C ARG A 23 3.92 8.78 5.70
N ALA A 24 3.87 7.72 4.88
CA ALA A 24 4.50 7.71 3.57
C ALA A 24 3.92 8.79 2.65
N PHE A 25 2.59 8.90 2.58
CA PHE A 25 1.92 9.91 1.75
C PHE A 25 1.99 11.35 2.31
N GLN A 26 2.53 11.54 3.52
CA GLN A 26 2.81 12.86 4.08
C GLN A 26 4.22 13.36 3.73
N LEU A 27 5.14 12.51 3.31
CA LEU A 27 6.52 12.90 3.00
C LEU A 27 6.60 14.06 1.99
N PRO A 28 5.83 14.11 0.90
CA PRO A 28 5.86 15.24 -0.05
C PRO A 28 5.43 16.59 0.55
N GLU A 29 4.75 16.59 1.69
CA GLU A 29 4.36 17.84 2.38
C GLU A 29 5.57 18.52 3.06
N ASN A 30 6.55 17.70 3.48
CA ASN A 30 7.73 18.14 4.22
C ASN A 30 9.03 18.10 3.41
N TYR A 31 9.03 17.40 2.27
CA TYR A 31 10.22 17.14 1.46
C TYR A 31 9.94 17.36 -0.04
N GLU A 32 10.97 17.73 -0.79
CA GLU A 32 10.92 17.88 -2.27
C GLU A 32 11.00 16.53 -2.96
N VAL A 33 10.03 15.65 -2.69
CA VAL A 33 9.95 14.29 -3.22
C VAL A 33 8.55 13.97 -3.74
N ASP A 34 8.48 13.01 -4.65
CA ASP A 34 7.24 12.38 -5.11
C ASP A 34 7.17 10.93 -4.62
N ILE A 35 5.97 10.45 -4.28
CA ILE A 35 5.74 9.05 -3.94
C ILE A 35 5.28 8.32 -5.20
N ARG A 36 6.06 7.35 -5.66
CA ARG A 36 5.66 6.38 -6.67
C ARG A 36 5.08 5.15 -6.00
N PHE A 37 3.76 5.09 -5.92
CA PHE A 37 3.07 3.94 -5.36
C PHE A 37 3.23 2.70 -6.25
N ARG A 38 3.50 1.54 -5.61
CA ARG A 38 3.73 0.24 -6.24
C ARG A 38 2.93 -0.83 -5.50
N GLY A 39 1.70 -1.06 -5.92
CA GLY A 39 0.86 -2.12 -5.37
C GLY A 39 1.38 -3.50 -5.74
N VAL A 40 1.59 -4.39 -4.75
CA VAL A 40 2.11 -5.74 -4.99
C VAL A 40 1.17 -6.82 -4.44
N MET A 41 1.08 -7.92 -5.17
CA MET A 41 0.29 -9.08 -4.81
C MET A 41 0.74 -9.65 -3.45
N PRO A 42 -0.20 -10.03 -2.56
CA PRO A 42 0.14 -10.65 -1.27
C PRO A 42 1.04 -11.89 -1.41
N MET A 43 1.99 -12.06 -0.50
CA MET A 43 2.92 -13.21 -0.47
C MET A 43 2.20 -14.57 -0.58
N ALA A 44 1.09 -14.74 0.13
CA ALA A 44 0.32 -15.98 0.10
C ALA A 44 -0.25 -16.30 -1.29
N MET A 45 -0.51 -15.29 -2.12
CA MET A 45 -0.98 -15.44 -3.51
C MET A 45 0.19 -15.63 -4.49
N ARG A 46 1.43 -15.46 -4.03
CA ARG A 46 2.68 -15.72 -4.76
C ARG A 46 3.32 -17.06 -4.37
N GLY A 47 2.55 -17.99 -3.75
CA GLY A 47 3.04 -19.31 -3.32
C GLY A 47 3.91 -19.30 -2.06
N GLN A 48 4.02 -18.17 -1.36
CA GLN A 48 4.81 -18.05 -0.13
C GLN A 48 3.90 -18.17 1.10
N SER A 49 4.04 -19.24 1.86
CA SER A 49 3.26 -19.43 3.08
C SER A 49 3.86 -18.67 4.27
N VAL A 50 2.98 -18.09 5.09
CA VAL A 50 3.37 -17.49 6.38
C VAL A 50 2.90 -18.42 7.50
N PRO A 51 3.79 -18.90 8.37
CA PRO A 51 3.41 -19.75 9.51
C PRO A 51 2.32 -19.11 10.37
N SER A 52 1.41 -19.93 10.93
CA SER A 52 0.28 -19.45 11.72
C SER A 52 0.72 -18.60 12.92
N GLN A 53 1.77 -19.01 13.61
CA GLN A 53 2.36 -18.27 14.74
C GLN A 53 2.81 -16.86 14.31
N LYS A 54 3.43 -16.73 13.13
CA LYS A 54 3.84 -15.42 12.61
C LYS A 54 2.62 -14.55 12.27
N ARG A 55 1.55 -15.14 11.70
CA ARG A 55 0.31 -14.39 11.43
C ARG A 55 -0.32 -13.84 12.70
N ILE A 56 -0.43 -14.69 13.74
CA ILE A 56 -0.97 -14.29 15.05
C ILE A 56 -0.10 -13.18 15.67
N HIS A 57 1.22 -13.36 15.70
CA HIS A 57 2.15 -12.35 16.19
C HIS A 57 1.97 -11.02 15.46
N THR A 58 1.93 -11.06 14.12
CA THR A 58 1.74 -9.86 13.28
C THR A 58 0.47 -9.11 13.65
N MET A 59 -0.65 -9.79 13.89
CA MET A 59 -1.91 -9.15 14.26
C MET A 59 -1.82 -8.43 15.62
N PHE A 60 -1.26 -9.10 16.64
CA PHE A 60 -1.06 -8.47 17.96
C PHE A 60 -0.06 -7.31 17.91
N ASP A 61 1.01 -7.46 17.15
CA ASP A 61 2.02 -6.43 16.99
C ASP A 61 1.45 -5.22 16.26
N THR A 62 0.72 -5.44 15.16
CA THR A 62 0.05 -4.36 14.43
C THR A 62 -0.93 -3.60 15.31
N LYS A 63 -1.70 -4.28 16.17
CA LYS A 63 -2.60 -3.61 17.12
C LYS A 63 -1.85 -2.70 18.09
N ARG A 64 -0.71 -3.15 18.62
CA ARG A 64 0.14 -2.32 19.50
C ARG A 64 0.70 -1.10 18.76
N GLU A 65 1.23 -1.31 17.56
CA GLU A 65 1.77 -0.23 16.74
C GLU A 65 0.69 0.74 16.28
N ALA A 66 -0.50 0.27 15.89
CA ALA A 66 -1.64 1.12 15.58
C ALA A 66 -2.00 2.03 16.76
N ASN A 67 -2.09 1.46 17.97
CA ASN A 67 -2.34 2.23 19.19
C ASN A 67 -1.25 3.28 19.44
N ARG A 68 0.02 2.92 19.25
CA ARG A 68 1.16 3.86 19.40
C ARG A 68 1.08 5.00 18.39
N LEU A 69 0.61 4.73 17.18
CA LEU A 69 0.46 5.70 16.09
C LEU A 69 -0.88 6.46 16.13
N GLY A 70 -1.77 6.17 17.08
CA GLY A 70 -3.12 6.75 17.12
C GLY A 70 -4.01 6.32 15.95
N MET A 71 -3.69 5.20 15.29
CA MET A 71 -4.45 4.69 14.16
C MET A 71 -5.51 3.70 14.61
N PRO A 72 -6.73 3.70 14.02
CA PRO A 72 -7.73 2.70 14.29
C PRO A 72 -7.28 1.32 13.77
N PHE A 73 -7.65 0.23 14.49
CA PHE A 73 -7.35 -1.14 14.08
C PHE A 73 -8.43 -2.12 14.58
N GLY A 74 -9.05 -2.85 13.63
CA GLY A 74 -10.15 -3.81 13.87
C GLY A 74 -11.51 -3.15 14.00
N PRO A 75 -12.59 -3.80 13.50
CA PRO A 75 -12.59 -5.15 12.89
C PRO A 75 -11.80 -5.24 11.60
N VAL A 76 -11.35 -6.45 11.23
CA VAL A 76 -10.49 -6.71 10.08
C VAL A 76 -11.18 -7.63 9.08
N PHE A 77 -11.15 -7.28 7.80
CA PHE A 77 -11.44 -8.17 6.68
C PHE A 77 -10.11 -8.70 6.10
N ASP A 78 -9.98 -10.02 5.86
CA ASP A 78 -8.81 -10.56 5.13
C ASP A 78 -9.07 -10.49 3.61
N PRO A 79 -8.44 -9.56 2.87
CA PRO A 79 -8.72 -9.35 1.45
C PRO A 79 -8.07 -10.39 0.53
N ILE A 80 -7.64 -11.56 1.05
CA ILE A 80 -6.99 -12.61 0.24
C ILE A 80 -7.90 -13.03 -0.93
N GLY A 81 -7.32 -13.23 -2.11
CA GLY A 81 -8.05 -13.54 -3.34
C GLY A 81 -8.58 -12.26 -3.99
N ASP A 82 -9.86 -12.28 -4.36
CA ASP A 82 -10.48 -11.22 -5.18
C ASP A 82 -10.38 -9.82 -4.53
N GLY A 83 -10.47 -9.73 -3.21
CA GLY A 83 -10.36 -8.44 -2.52
C GLY A 83 -9.00 -7.76 -2.76
N ALA A 84 -7.90 -8.53 -2.66
CA ALA A 84 -6.56 -8.00 -2.93
C ALA A 84 -6.38 -7.65 -4.42
N VAL A 85 -6.84 -8.52 -5.33
CA VAL A 85 -6.73 -8.29 -6.78
C VAL A 85 -7.47 -7.02 -7.18
N ARG A 86 -8.73 -6.89 -6.76
CA ARG A 86 -9.58 -5.72 -7.07
C ARG A 86 -8.96 -4.42 -6.54
N CYS A 87 -8.54 -4.39 -5.27
CA CYS A 87 -7.89 -3.21 -4.70
C CYS A 87 -6.59 -2.84 -5.43
N LEU A 88 -5.76 -3.82 -5.80
CA LEU A 88 -4.52 -3.58 -6.53
C LEU A 88 -4.78 -3.00 -7.92
N ARG A 89 -5.73 -3.55 -8.67
CA ARG A 89 -6.07 -3.06 -10.00
C ARG A 89 -6.69 -1.66 -9.96
N VAL A 90 -7.57 -1.40 -9.00
CA VAL A 90 -8.12 -0.04 -8.79
C VAL A 90 -7.01 0.93 -8.34
N SER A 91 -6.03 0.49 -7.55
CA SER A 91 -4.92 1.38 -7.17
C SER A 91 -4.05 1.81 -8.36
N GLU A 92 -3.89 0.97 -9.39
CA GLU A 92 -3.21 1.35 -10.63
C GLU A 92 -3.99 2.41 -11.44
N LEU A 93 -5.32 2.27 -11.50
CA LEU A 93 -6.18 3.33 -12.06
C LEU A 93 -6.06 4.63 -11.25
N ALA A 94 -6.02 4.52 -9.92
CA ALA A 94 -5.88 5.68 -9.04
C ALA A 94 -4.52 6.39 -9.27
N VAL A 95 -3.44 5.65 -9.52
CA VAL A 95 -2.14 6.23 -9.92
C VAL A 95 -2.26 7.03 -11.21
N ASP A 96 -2.94 6.50 -12.24
CA ASP A 96 -3.14 7.20 -13.51
C ASP A 96 -3.94 8.51 -13.34
N GLN A 97 -4.80 8.58 -12.32
CA GLN A 97 -5.62 9.74 -12.00
C GLN A 97 -5.07 10.63 -10.88
N GLN A 98 -3.89 10.31 -10.33
CA GLN A 98 -3.27 11.02 -9.19
C GLN A 98 -4.16 11.01 -7.93
N LEU A 99 -4.91 9.92 -7.73
CA LEU A 99 -5.82 9.68 -6.60
C LEU A 99 -5.37 8.48 -5.73
N GLU A 100 -4.14 7.97 -5.92
CA GLU A 100 -3.63 6.82 -5.19
C GLU A 100 -3.58 7.05 -3.67
N LYS A 101 -3.20 8.24 -3.21
CA LYS A 101 -3.22 8.59 -1.78
C LYS A 101 -4.63 8.39 -1.20
N GLN A 102 -5.64 8.98 -1.85
CA GLN A 102 -7.03 8.93 -1.40
C GLN A 102 -7.55 7.49 -1.36
N PHE A 103 -7.36 6.75 -2.46
CA PHE A 103 -7.85 5.38 -2.57
C PHE A 103 -7.13 4.43 -1.61
N VAL A 104 -5.80 4.44 -1.57
CA VAL A 104 -5.00 3.53 -0.72
C VAL A 104 -5.32 3.73 0.75
N LEU A 105 -5.44 4.98 1.21
CA LEU A 105 -5.78 5.27 2.61
C LEU A 105 -7.20 4.81 2.94
N ALA A 106 -8.18 5.09 2.07
CA ALA A 106 -9.58 4.70 2.30
C ALA A 106 -9.75 3.16 2.28
N ALA A 107 -9.20 2.48 1.26
CA ALA A 107 -9.30 1.03 1.13
C ALA A 107 -8.57 0.29 2.28
N SER A 108 -7.39 0.75 2.66
CA SER A 108 -6.65 0.16 3.77
C SER A 108 -7.38 0.32 5.10
N ARG A 109 -7.96 1.49 5.35
CA ARG A 109 -8.77 1.74 6.55
C ARG A 109 -10.02 0.86 6.57
N ALA A 110 -10.73 0.75 5.45
CA ALA A 110 -11.90 -0.12 5.31
C ALA A 110 -11.57 -1.58 5.64
N ILE A 111 -10.41 -2.08 5.17
CA ILE A 111 -9.92 -3.44 5.42
C ILE A 111 -9.51 -3.64 6.90
N TRP A 112 -8.65 -2.75 7.43
CA TRP A 112 -7.94 -2.99 8.69
C TRP A 112 -8.61 -2.39 9.93
N ALA A 113 -9.56 -1.48 9.75
CA ALA A 113 -10.22 -0.79 10.86
C ALA A 113 -11.76 -0.91 10.85
N GLU A 114 -12.36 -1.23 9.70
CA GLU A 114 -13.82 -1.24 9.54
C GLU A 114 -14.36 -2.62 9.11
N GLY A 115 -13.49 -3.55 8.73
CA GLY A 115 -13.85 -4.93 8.38
C GLY A 115 -14.70 -5.03 7.11
N VAL A 116 -14.53 -4.11 6.17
CA VAL A 116 -15.32 -4.05 4.93
C VAL A 116 -14.87 -5.13 3.96
N ASP A 117 -15.82 -5.85 3.38
CA ASP A 117 -15.58 -6.83 2.32
C ASP A 117 -15.30 -6.14 0.97
N VAL A 118 -14.03 -5.88 0.69
CA VAL A 118 -13.58 -5.25 -0.56
C VAL A 118 -13.56 -6.22 -1.76
N SER A 119 -13.93 -7.49 -1.58
CA SER A 119 -14.11 -8.44 -2.68
C SER A 119 -15.48 -8.27 -3.36
N SER A 120 -16.42 -7.63 -2.70
CA SER A 120 -17.75 -7.34 -3.21
C SER A 120 -17.85 -5.93 -3.80
N ASP A 121 -18.82 -5.72 -4.70
CA ASP A 121 -19.12 -4.38 -5.25
C ASP A 121 -19.72 -3.48 -4.16
N GLU A 122 -20.51 -4.04 -3.25
CA GLU A 122 -21.11 -3.32 -2.12
C GLU A 122 -20.06 -2.71 -1.21
N GLY A 123 -18.95 -3.42 -0.98
CA GLY A 123 -17.86 -2.94 -0.13
C GLY A 123 -16.90 -2.01 -0.86
N LEU A 124 -16.50 -2.34 -2.08
CA LEU A 124 -15.45 -1.59 -2.79
C LEU A 124 -15.98 -0.28 -3.42
N ARG A 125 -17.20 -0.28 -3.98
CA ARG A 125 -17.77 0.88 -4.68
C ARG A 125 -17.81 2.16 -3.83
N PRO A 126 -18.31 2.15 -2.56
CA PRO A 126 -18.30 3.36 -1.75
C PRO A 126 -16.90 3.93 -1.51
N ILE A 127 -15.90 3.05 -1.39
CA ILE A 127 -14.48 3.43 -1.21
C ILE A 127 -13.95 4.14 -2.45
N CYS A 128 -14.22 3.58 -3.64
CA CYS A 128 -13.81 4.19 -4.92
C CYS A 128 -14.43 5.58 -5.08
N ILE A 129 -15.73 5.71 -4.83
CA ILE A 129 -16.46 6.99 -4.95
C ILE A 129 -15.90 8.02 -3.94
N ALA A 130 -15.68 7.62 -2.69
CA ALA A 130 -15.12 8.51 -1.67
C ALA A 130 -13.68 8.96 -2.00
N ALA A 131 -12.92 8.14 -2.71
CA ALA A 131 -11.59 8.48 -3.22
C ALA A 131 -11.63 9.39 -4.47
N GLY A 132 -12.80 9.67 -5.06
CA GLY A 132 -12.97 10.48 -6.25
C GLY A 132 -12.91 9.70 -7.57
N LEU A 133 -12.88 8.35 -7.50
CA LEU A 133 -12.84 7.49 -8.69
C LEU A 133 -14.25 7.22 -9.24
N ASP A 134 -14.38 7.18 -10.57
CA ASP A 134 -15.58 6.70 -11.23
C ASP A 134 -15.72 5.19 -11.10
N TRP A 135 -16.86 4.71 -10.61
CA TRP A 135 -17.07 3.27 -10.38
C TRP A 135 -17.02 2.43 -11.66
N HIS A 136 -17.53 2.97 -12.79
CA HIS A 136 -17.49 2.25 -14.06
C HIS A 136 -16.04 2.08 -14.54
N ALA A 137 -15.23 3.11 -14.42
CA ALA A 137 -13.80 3.03 -14.70
C ALA A 137 -13.09 2.04 -13.77
N CYS A 138 -13.47 1.96 -12.48
CA CYS A 138 -12.95 0.96 -11.56
C CYS A 138 -13.26 -0.49 -12.01
N LEU A 139 -14.50 -0.75 -12.45
CA LEU A 139 -14.89 -2.06 -12.98
C LEU A 139 -14.12 -2.44 -14.25
N GLN A 140 -13.86 -1.47 -15.12
CA GLN A 140 -13.02 -1.67 -16.30
C GLN A 140 -11.58 -2.02 -15.88
N ALA A 141 -10.99 -1.25 -14.97
CA ALA A 141 -9.65 -1.48 -14.45
C ALA A 141 -9.48 -2.86 -13.80
N ILE A 142 -10.50 -3.33 -13.06
CA ILE A 142 -10.51 -4.66 -12.46
C ILE A 142 -10.41 -5.78 -13.51
N SER A 143 -10.89 -5.55 -14.73
CA SER A 143 -10.90 -6.54 -15.80
C SER A 143 -9.81 -6.32 -16.86
N ASP A 144 -9.02 -5.24 -16.74
CA ASP A 144 -8.04 -4.84 -17.75
C ASP A 144 -6.74 -5.65 -17.62
N PRO A 145 -6.36 -6.44 -18.65
CA PRO A 145 -5.10 -7.18 -18.63
C PRO A 145 -3.84 -6.30 -18.62
N LEU A 146 -3.92 -5.06 -19.11
CA LEU A 146 -2.79 -4.12 -19.05
C LEU A 146 -2.55 -3.63 -17.63
N ILE A 147 -3.60 -3.43 -16.86
CA ILE A 147 -3.51 -3.10 -15.43
C ILE A 147 -2.99 -4.30 -14.63
N GLU A 148 -3.46 -5.51 -14.98
CA GLU A 148 -2.93 -6.74 -14.38
C GLU A 148 -1.41 -6.87 -14.58
N ALA A 149 -0.94 -6.70 -15.82
CA ALA A 149 0.49 -6.74 -16.14
C ALA A 149 1.31 -5.70 -15.36
N ARG A 150 0.75 -4.52 -15.06
CA ARG A 150 1.41 -3.51 -14.21
C ARG A 150 1.57 -3.98 -12.76
N VAL A 151 0.53 -4.61 -12.20
CA VAL A 151 0.60 -5.20 -10.85
C VAL A 151 1.64 -6.34 -10.81
N GLU A 152 1.70 -7.17 -11.83
CA GLU A 152 2.71 -8.23 -11.96
C GLU A 152 4.12 -7.63 -12.04
N LYS A 153 4.30 -6.59 -12.85
CA LYS A 153 5.59 -5.87 -12.95
C LYS A 153 6.05 -5.27 -11.63
N ASN A 154 5.14 -4.74 -10.81
CA ASN A 154 5.47 -4.27 -9.47
C ASN A 154 6.01 -5.40 -8.57
N VAL A 155 5.49 -6.61 -8.71
CA VAL A 155 5.98 -7.79 -8.00
C VAL A 155 7.37 -8.19 -8.47
N GLU A 156 7.59 -8.24 -9.80
CA GLU A 156 8.90 -8.53 -10.38
C GLU A 156 9.95 -7.53 -9.91
N ASP A 157 9.66 -6.23 -9.98
CA ASP A 157 10.57 -5.17 -9.55
C ASP A 157 10.94 -5.31 -8.07
N LEU A 158 9.97 -5.64 -7.19
CA LEU A 158 10.25 -5.89 -5.78
C LEU A 158 11.20 -7.08 -5.59
N LEU A 159 10.99 -8.17 -6.34
CA LEU A 159 11.82 -9.38 -6.25
C LEU A 159 13.23 -9.14 -6.81
N GLU A 160 13.38 -8.37 -7.90
CA GLU A 160 14.67 -7.97 -8.46
C GLU A 160 15.50 -7.15 -7.46
N LEU A 161 14.84 -6.38 -6.58
CA LEU A 161 15.49 -5.68 -5.47
C LEU A 161 15.89 -6.60 -4.30
N GLY A 162 15.68 -7.92 -4.41
CA GLY A 162 15.95 -8.89 -3.37
C GLY A 162 14.95 -8.85 -2.20
N GLN A 163 13.82 -8.17 -2.38
CA GLN A 163 12.77 -8.03 -1.37
C GLN A 163 11.58 -8.93 -1.69
N TRP A 164 10.95 -9.48 -0.65
CA TRP A 164 9.79 -10.37 -0.79
C TRP A 164 8.60 -9.95 0.06
N GLY A 165 8.81 -9.08 1.04
CA GLY A 165 7.79 -8.56 1.96
C GLY A 165 7.60 -7.06 1.80
N VAL A 166 6.50 -6.53 2.32
CA VAL A 166 6.13 -5.11 2.29
C VAL A 166 5.67 -4.62 3.67
N PRO A 167 5.73 -3.30 3.95
CA PRO A 167 6.09 -2.19 3.06
C PRO A 167 7.61 -2.13 2.81
N VAL A 168 7.98 -1.70 1.60
CA VAL A 168 9.37 -1.36 1.25
C VAL A 168 9.38 0.03 0.65
N PHE A 169 10.36 0.83 1.06
CA PHE A 169 10.66 2.12 0.47
C PHE A 169 12.00 2.03 -0.25
N ARG A 170 12.04 2.50 -1.49
CA ARG A 170 13.28 2.68 -2.22
C ARG A 170 13.50 4.16 -2.49
N PHE A 171 14.61 4.68 -2.00
CA PHE A 171 15.08 6.02 -2.30
C PHE A 171 16.52 5.93 -2.84
N ARG A 172 16.72 6.25 -4.11
CA ARG A 172 17.98 6.06 -4.84
C ARG A 172 18.42 4.59 -4.79
N ASP A 173 19.56 4.30 -4.19
CA ASP A 173 20.15 2.97 -3.97
C ASP A 173 19.79 2.34 -2.61
N GLN A 174 19.09 3.09 -1.75
CA GLN A 174 18.73 2.65 -0.40
C GLN A 174 17.37 1.94 -0.38
N LEU A 175 17.33 0.78 0.30
CA LEU A 175 16.12 -0.01 0.52
C LEU A 175 15.81 -0.07 2.02
N LEU A 176 14.60 0.31 2.38
CA LEU A 176 14.11 0.34 3.75
C LEU A 176 12.87 -0.55 3.86
N TRP A 177 12.97 -1.66 4.58
CA TRP A 177 11.88 -2.62 4.74
C TRP A 177 11.26 -2.51 6.13
N GLY A 178 10.00 -2.15 6.21
CA GLY A 178 9.21 -2.08 7.44
C GLY A 178 8.51 -0.73 7.63
N GLN A 179 7.38 -0.76 8.35
CA GLN A 179 6.63 0.45 8.69
C GLN A 179 7.37 1.36 9.67
N ASP A 180 8.31 0.78 10.40
CA ASP A 180 9.15 1.44 11.40
C ASP A 180 10.41 2.10 10.80
N ARG A 181 10.58 2.03 9.46
CA ARG A 181 11.73 2.61 8.76
C ARG A 181 11.47 4.01 8.18
N ILE A 182 10.29 4.59 8.39
CA ILE A 182 9.97 5.93 7.84
C ILE A 182 10.88 7.00 8.45
N GLU A 183 11.21 6.93 9.74
CA GLU A 183 12.16 7.86 10.35
C GLU A 183 13.59 7.73 9.76
N ASP A 184 14.01 6.52 9.38
CA ASP A 184 15.28 6.32 8.70
C ASP A 184 15.25 6.89 7.28
N LEU A 185 14.10 6.78 6.59
CA LEU A 185 13.88 7.43 5.29
C LEU A 185 13.94 8.95 5.42
N GLU A 186 13.29 9.54 6.41
CA GLU A 186 13.36 10.99 6.66
C GLU A 186 14.80 11.47 6.91
N ARG A 187 15.61 10.71 7.68
CA ARG A 187 17.04 11.02 7.86
C ARG A 187 17.82 11.00 6.55
N LEU A 188 17.50 10.08 5.63
CA LEU A 188 18.11 10.03 4.29
C LEU A 188 17.71 11.25 3.45
N LEU A 189 16.44 11.66 3.53
CA LEU A 189 15.94 12.86 2.83
C LEU A 189 16.57 14.14 3.38
N ASP A 190 16.73 14.24 4.71
CA ASP A 190 17.43 15.35 5.36
C ASP A 190 18.90 15.42 4.92
N ALA A 191 19.60 14.29 4.91
CA ALA A 191 20.99 14.20 4.46
C ALA A 191 21.16 14.54 2.98
N ALA A 192 20.11 14.33 2.17
CA ALA A 192 20.07 14.71 0.76
C ALA A 192 19.71 16.20 0.54
N GLY A 193 19.37 16.95 1.61
CA GLY A 193 19.02 18.36 1.53
C GLY A 193 17.64 18.63 0.92
N LEU A 194 16.71 17.68 1.04
CA LEU A 194 15.38 17.72 0.40
C LEU A 194 14.28 18.26 1.31
N ARG A 195 14.57 18.66 2.53
CA ARG A 195 13.59 19.25 3.44
C ARG A 195 13.09 20.60 2.89
N ARG A 196 11.77 20.82 2.93
CA ARG A 196 11.12 22.08 2.49
C ARG A 196 11.25 23.17 3.56
#